data_285b2cdade57c9ae7677e5b00a1d4bc2
#
_entry.id   285b2cdade57c9ae7677e5b00a1d4bc2
#
_cell.length_a   1.000
_cell.length_b   1.000
_cell.length_c   1.000
_cell.angle_alpha   90.00
_cell.angle_beta   90.00
_cell.angle_gamma   90.00
#
_symmetry.space_group_name_H-M   'P 1'
#
loop_
_entity.id
_entity.type
_entity.pdbx_description
1 polymer ?
#
loop_
_entity_poly.entity_id
_entity_poly.type
_entity_poly.pdbx_seq_one_letter_code
_entity_poly.pdbx_strand_id
1 'polypeptide(L)'
;ETGDDDVSVFSFSQLATGQNANIGKELGILNSVCLLLLGFILWTKFRSKRDTANVLILTVFAILATYGTAGLLTLLGVNMVFNAAMNSIPILLLAIGVDYGLHVVSRIREELIDEENKNPQNRKTLKDFGIEARREAIRKGTLLTSAALMVAIFTDIVGFLSFRFSSQQFLVSFGTVIAIGLFYIYILS
;
A
#
# COMPACT_ATOMS: atom_id res chain seq x y z
N GLU A 1 -37.87 3.99 -52.70
CA GLU A 1 -37.12 2.99 -51.91
C GLU A 1 -35.99 3.69 -51.26
N THR A 2 -36.23 4.19 -50.06
CA THR A 2 -35.22 4.82 -49.22
C THR A 2 -34.63 3.72 -48.37
N GLY A 3 -33.39 3.31 -48.71
CA GLY A 3 -32.59 2.50 -47.84
C GLY A 3 -32.20 3.33 -46.62
N ASP A 4 -32.74 2.95 -45.51
CA ASP A 4 -32.36 3.47 -44.18
C ASP A 4 -31.05 2.78 -43.81
N ASP A 5 -29.95 3.33 -44.28
CA ASP A 5 -28.59 2.97 -43.81
C ASP A 5 -28.43 3.57 -42.42
N ASP A 6 -28.86 2.84 -41.41
CA ASP A 6 -28.50 3.03 -40.02
C ASP A 6 -26.97 2.91 -39.87
N VAL A 7 -26.26 3.96 -40.31
CA VAL A 7 -24.86 4.14 -39.98
C VAL A 7 -24.80 4.42 -38.48
N SER A 8 -24.68 3.37 -37.69
CA SER A 8 -24.35 3.48 -36.28
C SER A 8 -22.94 4.06 -36.18
N VAL A 9 -22.84 5.39 -36.11
CA VAL A 9 -21.62 6.10 -35.76
C VAL A 9 -21.28 5.73 -34.34
N PHE A 10 -20.57 4.65 -34.16
CA PHE A 10 -19.94 4.32 -32.88
C PHE A 10 -18.93 5.41 -32.56
N SER A 11 -19.37 6.40 -31.79
CA SER A 11 -18.49 7.44 -31.29
C SER A 11 -17.48 6.79 -30.34
N PHE A 12 -16.20 6.92 -30.69
CA PHE A 12 -15.08 6.41 -29.88
C PHE A 12 -15.14 6.95 -28.44
N SER A 13 -15.76 8.12 -28.23
CA SER A 13 -16.02 8.70 -26.92
C SER A 13 -17.07 7.93 -26.10
N GLN A 14 -18.10 7.39 -26.73
CA GLN A 14 -19.13 6.59 -26.03
C GLN A 14 -18.58 5.22 -25.62
N LEU A 15 -17.76 4.59 -26.46
CA LEU A 15 -17.02 3.36 -26.12
C LEU A 15 -16.06 3.62 -24.96
N ALA A 16 -15.29 4.70 -24.99
CA ALA A 16 -14.37 5.05 -23.93
C ALA A 16 -15.08 5.36 -22.61
N THR A 17 -16.24 6.01 -22.64
CA THR A 17 -17.01 6.34 -21.43
C THR A 17 -17.66 5.10 -20.82
N GLY A 18 -18.21 4.21 -21.66
CA GLY A 18 -18.81 2.94 -21.22
C GLY A 18 -17.75 1.98 -20.65
N GLN A 19 -16.58 1.90 -21.26
CA GLN A 19 -15.46 1.11 -20.73
C GLN A 19 -14.97 1.66 -19.41
N ASN A 20 -14.82 2.96 -19.24
CA ASN A 20 -14.34 3.55 -18.00
C ASN A 20 -15.29 3.30 -16.80
N ALA A 21 -16.60 3.29 -17.02
CA ALA A 21 -17.58 2.99 -15.97
C ALA A 21 -17.53 1.51 -15.53
N ASN A 22 -17.34 0.58 -16.46
CA ASN A 22 -17.20 -0.84 -16.14
C ASN A 22 -15.85 -1.13 -15.47
N ILE A 23 -14.77 -0.53 -15.96
CA ILE A 23 -13.42 -0.66 -15.35
C ILE A 23 -13.46 -0.20 -13.90
N GLY A 24 -14.14 0.89 -13.56
CA GLY A 24 -14.24 1.37 -12.17
C GLY A 24 -14.90 0.35 -11.23
N LYS A 25 -15.96 -0.35 -11.67
CA LYS A 25 -16.61 -1.42 -10.91
C LYS A 25 -15.71 -2.66 -10.75
N GLU A 26 -15.09 -3.10 -11.84
CA GLU A 26 -14.19 -4.25 -11.83
C GLU A 26 -13.00 -4.02 -10.90
N LEU A 27 -12.39 -2.84 -10.96
CA LEU A 27 -11.28 -2.47 -10.09
C LEU A 27 -11.71 -2.33 -8.63
N GLY A 28 -12.93 -1.86 -8.35
CA GLY A 28 -13.50 -1.85 -7.02
C GLY A 28 -13.64 -3.27 -6.44
N ILE A 29 -14.12 -4.21 -7.25
CA ILE A 29 -14.21 -5.63 -6.87
C ILE A 29 -12.80 -6.21 -6.66
N LEU A 30 -11.87 -5.96 -7.58
CA LEU A 30 -10.48 -6.42 -7.47
C LEU A 30 -9.81 -5.91 -6.19
N ASN A 31 -9.94 -4.61 -5.89
CA ASN A 31 -9.42 -4.02 -4.67
C ASN A 31 -9.98 -4.71 -3.42
N SER A 32 -11.29 -4.97 -3.40
CA SER A 32 -11.94 -5.63 -2.27
C SER A 32 -11.47 -7.06 -2.10
N VAL A 33 -11.36 -7.82 -3.19
CA VAL A 33 -10.85 -9.21 -3.18
C VAL A 33 -9.39 -9.22 -2.73
N CYS A 34 -8.55 -8.32 -3.23
CA CYS A 34 -7.16 -8.19 -2.84
C CYS A 34 -7.03 -7.91 -1.33
N LEU A 35 -7.84 -6.98 -0.79
CA LEU A 35 -7.84 -6.65 0.63
C LEU A 35 -8.26 -7.84 1.49
N LEU A 36 -9.27 -8.60 1.07
CA LEU A 36 -9.71 -9.82 1.78
C LEU A 36 -8.64 -10.91 1.75
N LEU A 37 -8.00 -11.15 0.61
CA LEU A 37 -6.93 -12.14 0.48
C LEU A 37 -5.71 -11.77 1.33
N LEU A 38 -5.28 -10.50 1.28
CA LEU A 38 -4.17 -10.02 2.11
C LEU A 38 -4.51 -10.09 3.60
N GLY A 39 -5.74 -9.72 3.97
CA GLY A 39 -6.22 -9.87 5.35
C GLY A 39 -6.19 -11.32 5.82
N PHE A 40 -6.59 -12.26 4.96
CA PHE A 40 -6.53 -13.69 5.26
C PHE A 40 -5.08 -14.19 5.43
N ILE A 41 -4.17 -13.79 4.53
CA ILE A 41 -2.75 -14.14 4.62
C ILE A 41 -2.12 -13.58 5.90
N LEU A 42 -2.37 -12.32 6.22
CA LEU A 42 -1.89 -11.70 7.45
C LEU A 42 -2.44 -12.39 8.70
N TRP A 43 -3.74 -12.73 8.67
CA TRP A 43 -4.36 -13.44 9.80
C TRP A 43 -3.73 -14.81 10.04
N THR A 44 -3.45 -15.57 8.98
CA THR A 44 -2.77 -16.87 9.09
C THR A 44 -1.34 -16.72 9.60
N LYS A 45 -0.62 -15.67 9.17
CA LYS A 45 0.76 -15.40 9.61
C LYS A 45 0.84 -14.90 11.05
N PHE A 46 0.04 -13.92 11.39
CA PHE A 46 0.12 -13.28 12.72
C PHE A 46 -0.62 -14.04 13.81
N ARG A 47 -1.61 -14.84 13.47
CA ARG A 47 -2.55 -15.48 14.41
C ARG A 47 -3.18 -14.48 15.40
N SER A 48 -3.02 -13.19 15.15
CA SER A 48 -3.49 -12.06 15.97
C SER A 48 -4.37 -11.16 15.12
N LYS A 49 -5.65 -11.08 15.45
CA LYS A 49 -6.60 -10.20 14.74
C LYS A 49 -6.22 -8.72 14.88
N ARG A 50 -5.60 -8.34 16.02
CA ARG A 50 -5.22 -6.95 16.28
C ARG A 50 -4.06 -6.50 15.39
N ASP A 51 -3.02 -7.32 15.27
CA ASP A 51 -1.85 -6.98 14.46
C ASP A 51 -2.22 -6.92 12.97
N THR A 52 -3.05 -7.87 12.51
CA THR A 52 -3.60 -7.87 11.16
C THR A 52 -4.41 -6.60 10.88
N ALA A 53 -5.33 -6.25 11.80
CA ALA A 53 -6.15 -5.06 11.65
C ALA A 53 -5.31 -3.78 11.64
N ASN A 54 -4.32 -3.66 12.51
CA ASN A 54 -3.44 -2.49 12.56
C ASN A 54 -2.69 -2.28 11.24
N VAL A 55 -2.05 -3.33 10.70
CA VAL A 55 -1.32 -3.23 9.43
C VAL A 55 -2.24 -2.83 8.29
N LEU A 56 -3.43 -3.43 8.20
CA LEU A 56 -4.41 -3.07 7.16
C LEU A 56 -4.92 -1.63 7.30
N ILE A 57 -5.26 -1.20 8.51
CA ILE A 57 -5.75 0.17 8.77
C ILE A 57 -4.67 1.20 8.41
N LEU A 58 -3.43 0.97 8.83
CA LEU A 58 -2.31 1.87 8.51
C LEU A 58 -2.06 1.96 7.00
N THR A 59 -2.12 0.82 6.29
CA THR A 59 -1.95 0.79 4.85
C THR A 59 -3.09 1.52 4.12
N VAL A 60 -4.34 1.31 4.54
CA VAL A 60 -5.49 2.03 3.97
C VAL A 60 -5.37 3.53 4.23
N PHE A 61 -4.92 3.93 5.43
CA PHE A 61 -4.69 5.33 5.74
C PHE A 61 -3.58 5.95 4.87
N ALA A 62 -2.48 5.21 4.63
CA ALA A 62 -1.43 5.62 3.71
C ALA A 62 -1.96 5.86 2.28
N ILE A 63 -2.83 4.97 1.79
CA ILE A 63 -3.47 5.12 0.47
C ILE A 63 -4.33 6.38 0.41
N LEU A 64 -5.16 6.62 1.43
CA LEU A 64 -6.00 7.83 1.51
C LEU A 64 -5.14 9.10 1.55
N ALA A 65 -4.06 9.11 2.34
CA ALA A 65 -3.12 10.23 2.40
C ALA A 65 -2.43 10.47 1.04
N THR A 66 -2.10 9.40 0.33
CA THR A 66 -1.50 9.46 -1.02
C THR A 66 -2.41 10.18 -2.01
N TYR A 67 -3.67 9.76 -2.09
CA TYR A 67 -4.62 10.40 -2.99
C TYR A 67 -4.99 11.82 -2.55
N GLY A 68 -5.06 12.07 -1.24
CA GLY A 68 -5.24 13.40 -0.70
C GLY A 68 -4.10 14.34 -1.12
N THR A 69 -2.85 13.88 -1.02
CA THR A 69 -1.68 14.66 -1.44
C THR A 69 -1.63 14.85 -2.95
N ALA A 70 -1.96 13.81 -3.74
CA ALA A 70 -2.03 13.92 -5.20
C ALA A 70 -3.10 14.95 -5.63
N GLY A 71 -4.26 14.97 -4.96
CA GLY A 71 -5.29 15.97 -5.16
C GLY A 71 -4.82 17.38 -4.81
N LEU A 72 -4.13 17.56 -3.68
CA LEU A 72 -3.55 18.85 -3.29
C LEU A 72 -2.51 19.34 -4.31
N LEU A 73 -1.64 18.48 -4.80
CA LEU A 73 -0.66 18.81 -5.83
C LEU A 73 -1.33 19.30 -7.12
N THR A 74 -2.44 18.66 -7.51
CA THR A 74 -3.23 19.08 -8.66
C THR A 74 -3.82 20.49 -8.45
N LEU A 75 -4.32 20.80 -7.25
CA LEU A 75 -4.82 22.13 -6.89
C LEU A 75 -3.71 23.18 -6.89
N LEU A 76 -2.49 22.81 -6.57
CA LEU A 76 -1.31 23.68 -6.63
C LEU A 76 -0.74 23.88 -8.04
N GLY A 77 -1.42 23.34 -9.07
CA GLY A 77 -1.05 23.55 -10.46
C GLY A 77 -0.08 22.51 -11.03
N VAL A 78 0.17 21.41 -10.31
CA VAL A 78 0.95 20.29 -10.86
C VAL A 78 0.05 19.51 -11.82
N ASN A 79 0.42 19.45 -13.10
CA ASN A 79 -0.33 18.70 -14.11
C ASN A 79 -0.21 17.19 -13.86
N MET A 80 -1.22 16.63 -13.18
CA MET A 80 -1.35 15.18 -12.98
C MET A 80 -2.44 14.63 -13.90
N VAL A 81 -2.06 13.65 -14.73
CA VAL A 81 -3.00 12.97 -15.62
C VAL A 81 -3.54 11.74 -14.90
N PHE A 82 -4.81 11.79 -14.52
CA PHE A 82 -5.52 10.65 -13.97
C PHE A 82 -6.14 9.83 -15.08
N ASN A 83 -5.74 8.57 -15.19
CA ASN A 83 -6.29 7.60 -16.14
C ASN A 83 -6.66 6.28 -15.45
N ALA A 84 -7.21 5.33 -16.21
CA ALA A 84 -7.61 4.02 -15.68
C ALA A 84 -6.46 3.26 -14.99
N ALA A 85 -5.20 3.44 -15.41
CA ALA A 85 -4.05 2.79 -14.78
C ALA A 85 -3.83 3.25 -13.33
N MET A 86 -4.22 4.48 -12.98
CA MET A 86 -4.12 4.98 -11.60
C MET A 86 -5.01 4.22 -10.61
N ASN A 87 -6.05 3.56 -11.08
CA ASN A 87 -6.91 2.74 -10.24
C ASN A 87 -6.20 1.46 -9.74
N SER A 88 -5.06 1.08 -10.31
CA SER A 88 -4.23 -0.03 -9.82
C SER A 88 -3.29 0.37 -8.65
N ILE A 89 -3.09 1.67 -8.41
CA ILE A 89 -2.22 2.17 -7.36
C ILE A 89 -2.63 1.67 -5.97
N PRO A 90 -3.92 1.67 -5.56
CA PRO A 90 -4.32 1.15 -4.26
C PRO A 90 -3.93 -0.30 -4.05
N ILE A 91 -4.10 -1.16 -5.09
CA ILE A 91 -3.72 -2.58 -5.02
C ILE A 91 -2.22 -2.71 -4.80
N LEU A 92 -1.42 -1.97 -5.57
CA LEU A 92 0.03 -1.99 -5.48
C LEU A 92 0.53 -1.51 -4.13
N LEU A 93 0.04 -0.35 -3.66
CA LEU A 93 0.40 0.19 -2.35
C LEU A 93 -0.05 -0.72 -1.20
N LEU A 94 -1.21 -1.37 -1.34
CA LEU A 94 -1.71 -2.29 -0.35
C LEU A 94 -0.83 -3.53 -0.25
N ALA A 95 -0.40 -4.10 -1.38
CA ALA A 95 0.52 -5.24 -1.41
C ALA A 95 1.87 -4.91 -0.77
N ILE A 96 2.48 -3.79 -1.16
CA ILE A 96 3.78 -3.35 -0.64
C ILE A 96 3.67 -2.95 0.85
N GLY A 97 2.63 -2.21 1.23
CA GLY A 97 2.43 -1.77 2.62
C GLY A 97 2.19 -2.92 3.58
N VAL A 98 1.46 -3.95 3.15
CA VAL A 98 1.26 -5.18 3.91
C VAL A 98 2.57 -5.94 4.08
N ASP A 99 3.40 -6.04 3.04
CA ASP A 99 4.68 -6.72 3.10
C ASP A 99 5.63 -6.03 4.09
N TYR A 100 5.74 -4.72 4.04
CA TYR A 100 6.54 -3.95 4.99
C TYR A 100 6.02 -4.07 6.42
N GLY A 101 4.71 -3.95 6.62
CA GLY A 101 4.09 -4.15 7.92
C GLY A 101 4.34 -5.55 8.49
N LEU A 102 4.33 -6.58 7.63
CA LEU A 102 4.66 -7.95 8.00
C LEU A 102 6.11 -8.05 8.49
N HIS A 103 7.06 -7.45 7.78
CA HIS A 103 8.46 -7.47 8.17
C HIS A 103 8.69 -6.80 9.53
N VAL A 104 8.10 -5.62 9.76
CA VAL A 104 8.21 -4.91 11.05
C VAL A 104 7.64 -5.74 12.20
N VAL A 105 6.41 -6.24 12.05
CA VAL A 105 5.75 -7.03 13.11
C VAL A 105 6.47 -8.34 13.37
N SER A 106 6.97 -9.01 12.31
CA SER A 106 7.73 -10.25 12.46
C SER A 106 9.02 -10.01 13.25
N ARG A 107 9.75 -8.94 12.95
CA ARG A 107 10.98 -8.60 13.65
C ARG A 107 10.77 -8.23 15.11
N ILE A 108 9.72 -7.45 15.41
CA ILE A 108 9.36 -7.16 16.79
C ILE A 108 9.05 -8.45 17.57
N ARG A 109 8.39 -9.42 16.94
CA ARG A 109 8.12 -10.72 17.58
C ARG A 109 9.37 -11.54 17.82
N GLU A 110 10.31 -11.54 16.86
CA GLU A 110 11.61 -12.20 17.03
C GLU A 110 12.37 -11.62 18.24
N GLU A 111 12.46 -10.29 18.34
CA GLU A 111 13.13 -9.64 19.49
C GLU A 111 12.43 -9.96 20.82
N LEU A 112 11.09 -10.05 20.83
CA LEU A 112 10.35 -10.46 22.04
C LEU A 112 10.67 -11.90 22.45
N ILE A 113 10.80 -12.82 21.50
CA ILE A 113 11.16 -14.21 21.75
C ILE A 113 12.62 -14.31 22.24
N ASP A 114 13.53 -13.53 21.65
CA ASP A 114 14.94 -13.50 22.05
C ASP A 114 15.11 -12.98 23.49
N GLU A 115 14.38 -11.94 23.89
CA GLU A 115 14.38 -11.46 25.27
C GLU A 115 13.80 -12.49 26.25
N GLU A 116 12.78 -13.26 25.85
CA GLU A 116 12.22 -14.37 26.63
C GLU A 116 13.26 -15.48 26.84
N ASN A 117 14.03 -15.81 25.81
CA ASN A 117 15.05 -16.87 25.88
C ASN A 117 16.28 -16.47 26.73
N LYS A 118 16.60 -15.19 26.84
CA LYS A 118 17.71 -14.68 27.67
C LYS A 118 17.44 -14.77 29.15
N ASN A 119 16.17 -14.83 29.59
CA ASN A 119 15.77 -14.93 30.98
C ASN A 119 14.88 -16.17 31.25
N PRO A 120 15.45 -17.41 31.21
CA PRO A 120 14.67 -18.64 31.36
C PRO A 120 14.06 -18.84 32.75
N GLN A 121 14.55 -18.14 33.77
CA GLN A 121 14.01 -18.22 35.14
C GLN A 121 12.71 -17.40 35.30
N ASN A 122 12.41 -16.51 34.38
CA ASN A 122 11.19 -15.71 34.35
C ASN A 122 10.31 -16.12 33.16
N ARG A 123 9.97 -17.42 33.04
CA ARG A 123 8.98 -17.92 32.08
C ARG A 123 7.58 -17.36 32.39
N LYS A 124 7.46 -16.06 32.27
CA LYS A 124 6.17 -15.38 32.23
C LYS A 124 5.74 -15.33 30.77
N THR A 125 4.55 -15.78 30.51
CA THR A 125 3.90 -15.70 29.17
C THR A 125 4.08 -14.28 28.60
N LEU A 126 4.09 -14.12 27.26
CA LEU A 126 4.15 -12.83 26.56
C LEU A 126 3.21 -11.72 27.14
N LYS A 127 2.21 -12.11 27.94
CA LYS A 127 1.30 -11.21 28.66
C LYS A 127 1.88 -10.62 29.92
N ASP A 128 2.87 -11.27 30.53
CA ASP A 128 3.46 -10.90 31.82
C ASP A 128 4.81 -10.18 31.67
N PHE A 129 5.27 -9.96 30.44
CA PHE A 129 6.43 -9.11 30.19
C PHE A 129 6.18 -7.70 30.71
N GLY A 130 7.03 -7.24 31.61
CA GLY A 130 6.98 -5.88 32.12
C GLY A 130 6.95 -4.88 30.94
N ILE A 131 6.19 -3.81 31.11
CA ILE A 131 5.99 -2.76 30.06
C ILE A 131 7.34 -2.29 29.49
N GLU A 132 8.39 -2.27 30.31
CA GLU A 132 9.73 -1.83 29.91
C GLU A 132 10.44 -2.81 28.96
N ALA A 133 10.41 -4.12 29.25
CA ALA A 133 11.01 -5.13 28.38
C ALA A 133 10.32 -5.18 27.01
N ARG A 134 8.99 -5.04 27.02
CA ARG A 134 8.22 -4.97 25.78
C ARG A 134 8.54 -3.71 24.96
N ARG A 135 8.71 -2.58 25.65
CA ARG A 135 9.09 -1.30 25.00
C ARG A 135 10.49 -1.39 24.38
N GLU A 136 11.44 -2.04 25.07
CA GLU A 136 12.80 -2.23 24.59
C GLU A 136 12.83 -3.16 23.35
N ALA A 137 12.11 -4.27 23.37
CA ALA A 137 11.99 -5.18 22.22
C ALA A 137 11.35 -4.49 21.00
N ILE A 138 10.29 -3.70 21.23
CA ILE A 138 9.68 -2.90 20.15
C ILE A 138 10.69 -1.90 19.60
N ARG A 139 11.40 -1.19 20.46
CA ARG A 139 12.41 -0.20 20.05
C ARG A 139 13.53 -0.84 19.23
N LYS A 140 14.09 -1.96 19.69
CA LYS A 140 15.14 -2.70 18.97
C LYS A 140 14.64 -3.26 17.65
N GLY A 141 13.52 -3.95 17.66
CA GLY A 141 12.92 -4.52 16.45
C GLY A 141 12.64 -3.43 15.40
N THR A 142 12.07 -2.31 15.80
CA THR A 142 11.80 -1.19 14.90
C THR A 142 13.09 -0.57 14.36
N LEU A 143 14.10 -0.31 15.19
CA LEU A 143 15.37 0.29 14.76
C LEU A 143 16.12 -0.60 13.78
N LEU A 144 16.20 -1.90 14.04
CA LEU A 144 16.89 -2.85 13.16
C LEU A 144 16.18 -3.01 11.82
N THR A 145 14.85 -3.02 11.85
CA THR A 145 14.06 -3.19 10.62
C THR A 145 13.98 -1.90 9.82
N SER A 146 13.88 -0.75 10.48
CA SER A 146 13.71 0.55 9.80
C SER A 146 14.87 0.87 8.87
N ALA A 147 16.11 0.53 9.24
CA ALA A 147 17.28 0.76 8.39
C ALA A 147 17.21 -0.07 7.08
N ALA A 148 16.87 -1.35 7.19
CA ALA A 148 16.74 -2.23 6.03
C ALA A 148 15.54 -1.82 5.15
N LEU A 149 14.40 -1.50 5.78
CA LEU A 149 13.21 -1.02 5.06
C LEU A 149 13.45 0.32 4.40
N MET A 150 14.18 1.23 5.03
CA MET A 150 14.53 2.52 4.44
C MET A 150 15.27 2.35 3.11
N VAL A 151 16.23 1.45 3.04
CA VAL A 151 16.98 1.17 1.80
C VAL A 151 16.05 0.58 0.74
N ALA A 152 15.22 -0.40 1.11
CA ALA A 152 14.27 -1.03 0.19
C ALA A 152 13.27 0.00 -0.38
N ILE A 153 12.62 0.76 0.50
CA ILE A 153 11.63 1.77 0.09
C ILE A 153 12.27 2.89 -0.73
N PHE A 154 13.48 3.32 -0.36
CA PHE A 154 14.19 4.33 -1.13
C PHE A 154 14.50 3.84 -2.54
N THR A 155 14.91 2.58 -2.68
CA THR A 155 15.14 1.95 -3.99
C THR A 155 13.85 1.92 -4.83
N ASP A 156 12.73 1.55 -4.21
CA ASP A 156 11.42 1.53 -4.88
C ASP A 156 10.97 2.95 -5.29
N ILE A 157 11.13 3.93 -4.42
CA ILE A 157 10.82 5.34 -4.72
C ILE A 157 11.65 5.83 -5.91
N VAL A 158 12.95 5.56 -5.92
CA VAL A 158 13.83 5.94 -7.05
C VAL A 158 13.39 5.22 -8.34
N GLY A 159 13.04 3.93 -8.24
CA GLY A 159 12.51 3.16 -9.37
C GLY A 159 11.24 3.79 -9.95
N PHE A 160 10.27 4.14 -9.13
CA PHE A 160 9.03 4.78 -9.61
C PHE A 160 9.24 6.23 -10.07
N LEU A 161 10.13 6.99 -9.42
CA LEU A 161 10.49 8.34 -9.87
C LEU A 161 11.24 8.32 -11.21
N SER A 162 11.88 7.21 -11.59
CA SER A 162 12.52 7.10 -12.93
C SER A 162 11.50 7.25 -14.06
N PHE A 163 10.22 6.99 -13.83
CA PHE A 163 9.15 7.25 -14.79
C PHE A 163 9.01 8.74 -15.16
N ARG A 164 9.59 9.64 -14.37
CA ARG A 164 9.65 11.07 -14.68
C ARG A 164 10.41 11.38 -15.96
N PHE A 165 11.28 10.48 -16.38
CA PHE A 165 12.01 10.60 -17.65
C PHE A 165 11.21 10.05 -18.85
N SER A 166 10.01 9.54 -18.63
CA SER A 166 9.15 9.07 -19.71
C SER A 166 8.55 10.25 -20.47
N SER A 167 8.43 10.09 -21.79
CA SER A 167 7.69 11.02 -22.65
C SER A 167 6.16 10.94 -22.44
N GLN A 168 5.69 9.90 -21.76
CA GLN A 168 4.27 9.69 -21.51
C GLN A 168 3.84 10.30 -20.17
N GLN A 169 3.04 11.35 -20.21
CA GLN A 169 2.61 12.12 -19.04
C GLN A 169 1.90 11.27 -17.98
N PHE A 170 1.16 10.23 -18.39
CA PHE A 170 0.49 9.37 -17.41
C PHE A 170 1.47 8.53 -16.58
N LEU A 171 2.61 8.08 -17.17
CA LEU A 171 3.64 7.36 -16.44
C LEU A 171 4.32 8.25 -15.40
N VAL A 172 4.56 9.52 -15.77
CA VAL A 172 5.12 10.53 -14.86
C VAL A 172 4.21 10.71 -13.65
N SER A 173 2.91 10.85 -13.88
CA SER A 173 1.91 11.02 -12.82
C SER A 173 1.79 9.74 -11.97
N PHE A 174 1.73 8.58 -12.60
CA PHE A 174 1.65 7.27 -11.95
C PHE A 174 2.84 7.02 -11.01
N GLY A 175 4.07 7.18 -11.52
CA GLY A 175 5.28 7.01 -10.70
C GLY A 175 5.37 8.00 -9.55
N THR A 176 4.95 9.25 -9.76
CA THR A 176 4.93 10.28 -8.70
C THR A 176 3.96 9.91 -7.58
N VAL A 177 2.74 9.47 -7.92
CA VAL A 177 1.73 9.10 -6.91
C VAL A 177 2.17 7.87 -6.12
N ILE A 178 2.76 6.86 -6.77
CA ILE A 178 3.28 5.68 -6.08
C ILE A 178 4.44 6.07 -5.15
N ALA A 179 5.38 6.90 -5.61
CA ALA A 179 6.50 7.35 -4.79
C ALA A 179 6.02 8.08 -3.51
N ILE A 180 4.99 8.92 -3.61
CA ILE A 180 4.33 9.55 -2.46
C ILE A 180 3.70 8.50 -1.55
N GLY A 181 3.04 7.50 -2.11
CA GLY A 181 2.41 6.41 -1.36
C GLY A 181 3.42 5.58 -0.58
N LEU A 182 4.53 5.22 -1.19
CA LEU A 182 5.63 4.50 -0.54
C LEU A 182 6.23 5.30 0.62
N PHE A 183 6.36 6.61 0.45
CA PHE A 183 6.82 7.49 1.51
C PHE A 183 5.86 7.50 2.71
N TYR A 184 4.55 7.55 2.49
CA TYR A 184 3.56 7.44 3.56
C TYR A 184 3.57 6.06 4.22
N ILE A 185 3.70 4.99 3.45
CA ILE A 185 3.83 3.63 3.98
C ILE A 185 5.04 3.55 4.93
N TYR A 186 6.18 4.10 4.53
CA TYR A 186 7.38 4.11 5.36
C TYR A 186 7.18 4.87 6.69
N ILE A 187 6.54 6.03 6.65
CA ILE A 187 6.31 6.83 7.87
C ILE A 187 5.32 6.14 8.82
N LEU A 188 4.34 5.43 8.29
CA LEU A 188 3.26 4.83 9.06
C LEU A 188 3.58 3.38 9.50
N SER A 189 4.50 2.69 8.85
CA SER A 189 4.92 1.31 9.17
C SER A 189 5.93 1.29 10.31
#